data_b18b157e781ca694c9002a4bcc8cd5af
#
_entry.id   b18b157e781ca694c9002a4bcc8cd5af
#
_cell.length_a   1.000
_cell.length_b   1.000
_cell.length_c   1.000
_cell.angle_alpha   90.00
_cell.angle_beta   90.00
_cell.angle_gamma   90.00
#
_symmetry.space_group_name_H-M   'P 1'
#
loop_
_entity.id
_entity.type
_entity.pdbx_description
1 polymer ?
#
loop_
_entity_poly.entity_id
_entity_poly.type
_entity_poly.pdbx_seq_one_letter_code
_entity_poly.pdbx_strand_id
1 'polypeptide(L)'
;MNKLFTSLGYFLILLTFSSQDCFQASKANWGDDSLECRKNVSLYSEFMKQKVYPDAAKFWRKTQFFCPQYKPNLYKNGIYIYKQIAKEKKKSKSPELKSYVDTIYSIYDSWVLNFGNCNQIKADLAADIMAFDASKGFPKAYSLYKEVFDKSPQFTSYNDIKYFVYASKYMLKTKKINCDQFLENYEILSAICDQNISIGNKEEKYIKVQVFLDKEISPCASCDKLEEIYTSKYNLDPNNMDLTKKIFERLSNNKCTDSPLYITLLDKVLNDSMNPPSAKDLYNAAVANYKRKEFSKAEERFNRAIKICNDDNLKQKMYEILYDIAFNKNQFKKGLVVAGKFSDKCISNDKKARIVAASSSKYGNSAFNKSLIYCLALKYASNSCGKTSASATNNWKGQLLPKSELIMLDIKSNSIQKVPFWGQDVELKTRD
;
A
#
# COMPACT_ATOMS: atom_id res chain seq x y z
N MET A 1 44.21 13.07 4.35
CA MET A 1 44.10 12.02 5.39
C MET A 1 43.03 11.06 4.93
N ASN A 2 43.49 9.95 4.37
CA ASN A 2 42.66 8.88 3.81
C ASN A 2 41.92 8.14 4.93
N LYS A 3 40.59 8.00 4.82
CA LYS A 3 39.85 6.95 5.50
C LYS A 3 39.18 6.07 4.45
N LEU A 4 39.70 4.86 4.39
CA LEU A 4 39.19 3.70 3.67
C LEU A 4 37.69 3.51 3.94
N PHE A 5 36.89 3.55 2.90
CA PHE A 5 35.58 2.90 2.87
C PHE A 5 35.80 1.46 2.42
N THR A 6 35.72 0.55 3.36
CA THR A 6 35.70 -0.89 3.08
C THR A 6 34.37 -1.23 2.40
N SER A 7 34.46 -1.62 1.13
CA SER A 7 33.40 -2.22 0.35
C SER A 7 32.93 -3.52 1.04
N LEU A 8 31.72 -3.52 1.61
CA LEU A 8 31.04 -4.76 1.94
C LEU A 8 30.45 -5.33 0.65
N GLY A 9 31.27 -6.10 -0.06
CA GLY A 9 30.80 -6.99 -1.10
C GLY A 9 29.87 -8.03 -0.47
N TYR A 10 28.58 -8.01 -0.83
CA TYR A 10 27.69 -9.14 -0.61
C TYR A 10 28.14 -10.29 -1.53
N PHE A 11 29.13 -10.99 -1.03
CA PHE A 11 29.49 -12.30 -1.54
C PHE A 11 28.28 -13.22 -1.25
N LEU A 12 27.65 -13.71 -2.29
CA LEU A 12 26.66 -14.77 -2.21
C LEU A 12 27.37 -16.05 -1.76
N ILE A 13 27.73 -16.12 -0.47
CA ILE A 13 28.16 -17.36 0.15
C ILE A 13 26.87 -18.17 0.29
N LEU A 14 26.65 -19.11 -0.60
CA LEU A 14 25.89 -20.32 -0.35
C LEU A 14 26.61 -21.09 0.80
N LEU A 15 26.55 -20.49 1.98
CA LEU A 15 26.79 -21.24 3.20
C LEU A 15 25.57 -22.16 3.32
N THR A 16 25.74 -23.40 2.91
CA THR A 16 25.00 -24.53 3.46
C THR A 16 25.25 -24.54 4.96
N PHE A 17 24.62 -23.59 5.68
CA PHE A 17 24.44 -23.77 7.09
C PHE A 17 23.53 -25.00 7.21
N SER A 18 24.10 -26.10 7.68
CA SER A 18 23.31 -27.14 8.30
C SER A 18 22.52 -26.45 9.40
N SER A 19 21.32 -25.98 9.06
CA SER A 19 20.33 -25.55 10.04
C SER A 19 20.19 -26.76 10.96
N GLN A 20 20.67 -26.63 12.17
CA GLN A 20 20.44 -27.63 13.18
C GLN A 20 18.92 -27.63 13.36
N ASP A 21 18.28 -28.56 12.66
CA ASP A 21 16.83 -28.69 12.69
C ASP A 21 16.47 -29.13 14.10
N CYS A 22 15.88 -28.21 14.88
CA CYS A 22 15.45 -28.50 16.25
C CYS A 22 14.43 -29.63 16.34
N PHE A 23 14.02 -30.13 15.21
CA PHE A 23 13.01 -31.16 15.03
C PHE A 23 13.59 -32.43 14.37
N GLN A 24 14.93 -32.54 14.23
CA GLN A 24 15.49 -33.79 13.72
C GLN A 24 14.91 -34.98 14.48
N ALA A 25 14.42 -35.95 13.71
CA ALA A 25 13.80 -37.15 14.22
C ALA A 25 14.82 -37.94 15.04
N SER A 26 15.04 -37.55 16.30
CA SER A 26 15.79 -38.32 17.24
C SER A 26 15.06 -39.62 17.57
N LYS A 27 15.77 -40.73 17.71
CA LYS A 27 15.18 -41.93 18.30
C LYS A 27 14.55 -41.56 19.64
N ALA A 28 13.36 -42.16 19.93
CA ALA A 28 12.66 -41.87 21.18
C ALA A 28 13.54 -42.28 22.39
N ASN A 29 13.85 -41.30 23.23
CA ASN A 29 14.45 -41.56 24.53
C ASN A 29 13.33 -41.74 25.56
N TRP A 30 13.10 -42.99 25.97
CA TRP A 30 12.00 -43.35 26.85
C TRP A 30 12.29 -43.08 28.32
N GLY A 31 13.50 -42.62 28.67
CA GLY A 31 13.95 -42.40 30.06
C GLY A 31 14.15 -43.68 30.86
N ASP A 32 14.36 -43.52 32.14
CA ASP A 32 14.64 -44.67 33.05
C ASP A 32 13.38 -45.51 33.30
N ASP A 33 12.20 -44.87 33.40
CA ASP A 33 10.91 -45.56 33.50
C ASP A 33 10.19 -45.58 32.15
N SER A 34 10.69 -46.42 31.25
CA SER A 34 10.16 -46.51 29.89
C SER A 34 8.70 -46.95 29.82
N LEU A 35 8.19 -47.71 30.80
CA LEU A 35 6.81 -48.19 30.86
C LEU A 35 5.86 -47.02 31.15
N GLU A 36 6.13 -46.27 32.22
CA GLU A 36 5.33 -45.09 32.57
C GLU A 36 5.42 -44.00 31.47
N CYS A 37 6.62 -43.80 30.89
CA CYS A 37 6.77 -42.89 29.76
C CYS A 37 5.83 -43.29 28.59
N ARG A 38 5.89 -44.51 28.09
CA ARG A 38 5.05 -45.01 26.98
C ARG A 38 3.58 -44.88 27.27
N LYS A 39 3.15 -45.28 28.48
CA LYS A 39 1.76 -45.17 28.93
C LYS A 39 1.26 -43.73 28.88
N ASN A 40 2.04 -42.79 29.45
CA ASN A 40 1.63 -41.40 29.51
C ASN A 40 1.71 -40.72 28.12
N VAL A 41 2.68 -41.07 27.27
CA VAL A 41 2.70 -40.65 25.86
C VAL A 41 1.46 -41.07 25.11
N SER A 42 1.03 -42.31 25.27
CA SER A 42 -0.20 -42.81 24.64
C SER A 42 -1.44 -42.06 25.14
N LEU A 43 -1.55 -41.89 26.46
CA LEU A 43 -2.72 -41.24 27.06
C LEU A 43 -2.84 -39.76 26.67
N TYR A 44 -1.76 -38.97 26.78
CA TYR A 44 -1.89 -37.54 26.37
C TYR A 44 -2.17 -37.40 24.88
N SER A 45 -1.62 -38.30 24.04
CA SER A 45 -1.85 -38.27 22.60
C SER A 45 -3.32 -38.59 22.26
N GLU A 46 -3.90 -39.51 22.97
CA GLU A 46 -5.31 -39.86 22.79
C GLU A 46 -6.25 -38.75 23.23
N PHE A 47 -6.07 -38.19 24.42
CA PHE A 47 -6.85 -37.06 24.89
C PHE A 47 -6.67 -35.81 23.99
N MET A 48 -5.45 -35.58 23.43
CA MET A 48 -5.21 -34.51 22.48
C MET A 48 -6.01 -34.69 21.18
N LYS A 49 -6.11 -35.93 20.66
CA LYS A 49 -6.95 -36.25 19.49
C LYS A 49 -8.43 -36.03 19.77
N GLN A 50 -8.87 -36.38 20.97
CA GLN A 50 -10.25 -36.17 21.44
C GLN A 50 -10.55 -34.72 21.80
N LYS A 51 -9.52 -33.82 21.78
CA LYS A 51 -9.60 -32.39 22.17
C LYS A 51 -9.97 -32.20 23.65
N VAL A 52 -9.71 -33.18 24.52
CA VAL A 52 -9.90 -33.11 25.97
C VAL A 52 -8.58 -32.59 26.57
N TYR A 53 -8.33 -31.29 26.40
CA TYR A 53 -7.02 -30.68 26.69
C TYR A 53 -6.64 -30.69 28.19
N PRO A 54 -7.55 -30.56 29.17
CA PRO A 54 -7.17 -30.67 30.58
C PRO A 54 -6.60 -32.05 30.93
N ASP A 55 -7.19 -33.15 30.43
CA ASP A 55 -6.68 -34.48 30.67
C ASP A 55 -5.38 -34.72 29.87
N ALA A 56 -5.31 -34.23 28.61
CA ALA A 56 -4.09 -34.28 27.85
C ALA A 56 -2.94 -33.57 28.60
N ALA A 57 -3.17 -32.43 29.22
CA ALA A 57 -2.18 -31.69 30.02
C ALA A 57 -1.70 -32.50 31.25
N LYS A 58 -2.62 -33.20 31.92
CA LYS A 58 -2.30 -34.07 33.08
C LYS A 58 -1.29 -35.16 32.70
N PHE A 59 -1.58 -35.90 31.63
CA PHE A 59 -0.70 -36.99 31.19
C PHE A 59 0.57 -36.46 30.48
N TRP A 60 0.50 -35.35 29.78
CA TRP A 60 1.65 -34.68 29.21
C TRP A 60 2.67 -34.28 30.27
N ARG A 61 2.23 -33.69 31.42
CA ARG A 61 3.12 -33.38 32.56
C ARG A 61 3.83 -34.60 33.10
N LYS A 62 3.12 -35.73 33.22
CA LYS A 62 3.71 -36.99 33.64
C LYS A 62 4.76 -37.45 32.64
N THR A 63 4.49 -37.35 31.32
CA THR A 63 5.49 -37.67 30.30
C THR A 63 6.74 -36.80 30.43
N GLN A 64 6.55 -35.48 30.59
CA GLN A 64 7.66 -34.55 30.78
C GLN A 64 8.50 -34.89 32.03
N PHE A 65 7.85 -35.37 33.06
CA PHE A 65 8.56 -35.79 34.30
C PHE A 65 9.36 -37.08 34.11
N PHE A 66 8.77 -38.13 33.54
CA PHE A 66 9.40 -39.43 33.38
C PHE A 66 10.44 -39.50 32.24
N CYS A 67 10.20 -38.75 31.15
CA CYS A 67 11.05 -38.80 29.96
C CYS A 67 11.13 -37.43 29.25
N PRO A 68 11.80 -36.44 29.90
CA PRO A 68 11.90 -35.08 29.36
C PRO A 68 12.61 -35.03 27.99
N GLN A 69 13.49 -36.00 27.72
CA GLN A 69 14.20 -36.11 26.45
C GLN A 69 13.55 -37.09 25.46
N TYR A 70 12.24 -37.44 25.65
CA TYR A 70 11.56 -38.39 24.79
C TYR A 70 11.69 -38.03 23.29
N LYS A 71 11.27 -36.84 22.91
CA LYS A 71 11.42 -36.25 21.56
C LYS A 71 11.11 -34.75 21.63
N PRO A 72 11.63 -33.91 20.72
CA PRO A 72 11.28 -32.50 20.65
C PRO A 72 9.77 -32.26 20.53
N ASN A 73 9.03 -33.15 19.84
CA ASN A 73 7.57 -33.07 19.69
C ASN A 73 6.82 -33.13 21.04
N LEU A 74 7.42 -33.67 22.11
CA LEU A 74 6.82 -33.61 23.44
C LEU A 74 6.50 -32.16 23.83
N TYR A 75 7.48 -31.26 23.68
CA TYR A 75 7.33 -29.85 24.03
C TYR A 75 6.38 -29.12 23.08
N LYS A 76 6.46 -29.39 21.78
CA LYS A 76 5.51 -28.85 20.79
C LYS A 76 4.07 -29.21 21.13
N ASN A 77 3.83 -30.47 21.48
CA ASN A 77 2.50 -30.94 21.89
C ASN A 77 2.05 -30.29 23.21
N GLY A 78 2.95 -30.15 24.18
CA GLY A 78 2.67 -29.46 25.44
C GLY A 78 2.25 -28.02 25.20
N ILE A 79 3.04 -27.26 24.45
CA ILE A 79 2.70 -25.89 24.06
C ILE A 79 1.32 -25.85 23.38
N TYR A 80 1.06 -26.74 22.43
CA TYR A 80 -0.25 -26.81 21.75
C TYR A 80 -1.40 -27.05 22.74
N ILE A 81 -1.28 -28.02 23.63
CA ILE A 81 -2.30 -28.36 24.64
C ILE A 81 -2.60 -27.14 25.52
N TYR A 82 -1.55 -26.53 26.10
CA TYR A 82 -1.71 -25.38 26.99
C TYR A 82 -2.21 -24.13 26.25
N LYS A 83 -1.87 -23.98 25.00
CA LYS A 83 -2.45 -22.91 24.15
C LYS A 83 -3.95 -23.07 23.93
N GLN A 84 -4.45 -24.29 23.77
CA GLN A 84 -5.92 -24.48 23.66
C GLN A 84 -6.60 -24.10 24.97
N ILE A 85 -6.08 -24.55 26.11
CA ILE A 85 -6.63 -24.17 27.44
C ILE A 85 -6.55 -22.66 27.64
N ALA A 86 -5.42 -22.04 27.35
CA ALA A 86 -5.25 -20.59 27.50
C ALA A 86 -6.20 -19.78 26.60
N LYS A 87 -6.50 -20.26 25.39
CA LYS A 87 -7.50 -19.61 24.50
C LYS A 87 -8.91 -19.65 25.12
N GLU A 88 -9.30 -20.75 25.70
CA GLU A 88 -10.59 -20.86 26.41
C GLU A 88 -10.64 -19.92 27.62
N LYS A 89 -9.57 -19.90 28.45
CA LYS A 89 -9.45 -19.00 29.58
C LYS A 89 -9.44 -17.54 29.17
N LYS A 90 -8.81 -17.19 28.04
CA LYS A 90 -8.84 -15.84 27.48
C LYS A 90 -10.26 -15.46 27.04
N LYS A 91 -10.98 -16.36 26.38
CA LYS A 91 -12.36 -16.13 25.94
C LYS A 91 -13.31 -15.92 27.12
N SER A 92 -13.14 -16.69 28.20
CA SER A 92 -13.94 -16.58 29.45
C SER A 92 -13.45 -15.47 30.38
N LYS A 93 -12.38 -14.72 30.02
CA LYS A 93 -11.73 -13.71 30.87
C LYS A 93 -11.34 -14.25 32.25
N SER A 94 -10.96 -15.53 32.32
CA SER A 94 -10.59 -16.17 33.59
C SER A 94 -9.30 -15.60 34.16
N PRO A 95 -9.24 -15.38 35.48
CA PRO A 95 -7.99 -14.96 36.14
C PRO A 95 -6.86 -15.99 36.05
N GLU A 96 -7.20 -17.26 35.78
CA GLU A 96 -6.24 -18.35 35.63
C GLU A 96 -5.43 -18.23 34.32
N LEU A 97 -5.84 -17.39 33.35
CA LEU A 97 -5.15 -17.24 32.09
C LEU A 97 -3.64 -17.03 32.27
N LYS A 98 -3.26 -16.19 33.23
CA LYS A 98 -1.86 -15.88 33.50
C LYS A 98 -1.07 -17.13 33.85
N SER A 99 -1.57 -18.00 34.71
CA SER A 99 -0.91 -19.25 35.12
C SER A 99 -0.68 -20.19 33.92
N TYR A 100 -1.65 -20.29 33.01
CA TYR A 100 -1.51 -21.09 31.79
C TYR A 100 -0.48 -20.50 30.82
N VAL A 101 -0.42 -19.19 30.68
CA VAL A 101 0.59 -18.51 29.87
C VAL A 101 1.99 -18.68 30.45
N ASP A 102 2.14 -18.53 31.77
CA ASP A 102 3.40 -18.77 32.48
C ASP A 102 3.88 -20.24 32.28
N THR A 103 2.91 -21.19 32.28
CA THR A 103 3.22 -22.61 31.98
C THR A 103 3.71 -22.77 30.53
N ILE A 104 3.08 -22.10 29.55
CA ILE A 104 3.57 -22.16 28.15
C ILE A 104 5.03 -21.69 28.08
N TYR A 105 5.40 -20.61 28.76
CA TYR A 105 6.76 -20.09 28.74
C TYR A 105 7.73 -21.08 29.43
N SER A 106 7.36 -21.70 30.54
CA SER A 106 8.18 -22.70 31.19
C SER A 106 8.39 -23.98 30.34
N ILE A 107 7.44 -24.29 29.45
CA ILE A 107 7.59 -25.38 28.48
C ILE A 107 8.66 -25.03 27.45
N TYR A 108 8.70 -23.77 26.97
CA TYR A 108 9.78 -23.31 26.07
C TYR A 108 11.15 -23.36 26.75
N ASP A 109 11.26 -22.94 28.00
CA ASP A 109 12.51 -23.01 28.78
C ASP A 109 12.96 -24.49 28.93
N SER A 110 12.03 -25.38 29.25
CA SER A 110 12.28 -26.81 29.35
C SER A 110 12.69 -27.43 28.01
N TRP A 111 12.11 -26.98 26.89
CA TRP A 111 12.50 -27.41 25.56
C TRP A 111 13.97 -27.04 25.27
N VAL A 112 14.34 -25.78 25.51
CA VAL A 112 15.69 -25.29 25.34
C VAL A 112 16.68 -26.08 26.23
N LEU A 113 16.31 -26.37 27.46
CA LEU A 113 17.14 -27.13 28.40
C LEU A 113 17.46 -28.57 27.90
N ASN A 114 16.44 -29.23 27.29
CA ASN A 114 16.57 -30.64 26.92
C ASN A 114 17.04 -30.87 25.47
N PHE A 115 16.84 -29.90 24.56
CA PHE A 115 17.14 -30.07 23.13
C PHE A 115 17.97 -28.95 22.54
N GLY A 116 18.37 -27.97 23.35
CA GLY A 116 19.12 -26.81 22.91
C GLY A 116 18.23 -25.69 22.34
N ASN A 117 18.81 -24.51 22.18
CA ASN A 117 18.16 -23.32 21.70
C ASN A 117 18.29 -23.21 20.18
N CYS A 118 17.20 -23.00 19.49
CA CYS A 118 17.19 -22.76 18.06
C CYS A 118 16.24 -21.62 17.67
N ASN A 119 16.45 -21.08 16.46
CA ASN A 119 15.71 -19.93 16.01
C ASN A 119 14.21 -20.22 15.77
N GLN A 120 13.83 -21.46 15.45
CA GLN A 120 12.41 -21.85 15.37
C GLN A 120 11.72 -21.70 16.72
N ILE A 121 12.35 -22.18 17.82
CA ILE A 121 11.77 -22.04 19.17
C ILE A 121 11.61 -20.56 19.53
N LYS A 122 12.58 -19.70 19.15
CA LYS A 122 12.50 -18.25 19.38
C LYS A 122 11.36 -17.61 18.63
N ALA A 123 11.15 -17.97 17.35
CA ALA A 123 10.05 -17.45 16.56
C ALA A 123 8.69 -17.86 17.15
N ASP A 124 8.53 -19.14 17.51
CA ASP A 124 7.31 -19.66 18.11
C ASP A 124 7.01 -18.98 19.46
N LEU A 125 8.03 -18.80 20.31
CA LEU A 125 7.90 -18.09 21.59
C LEU A 125 7.51 -16.63 21.38
N ALA A 126 8.14 -15.93 20.44
CA ALA A 126 7.81 -14.54 20.14
C ALA A 126 6.35 -14.41 19.67
N ALA A 127 5.87 -15.32 18.80
CA ALA A 127 4.47 -15.36 18.35
C ALA A 127 3.50 -15.59 19.53
N ASP A 128 3.83 -16.47 20.46
CA ASP A 128 3.01 -16.74 21.62
C ASP A 128 2.98 -15.57 22.61
N ILE A 129 4.10 -14.88 22.81
CA ILE A 129 4.14 -13.63 23.58
C ILE A 129 3.20 -12.60 22.94
N MET A 130 3.25 -12.43 21.64
CA MET A 130 2.35 -11.49 20.92
C MET A 130 0.87 -11.90 21.03
N ALA A 131 0.58 -13.19 21.06
CA ALA A 131 -0.79 -13.68 21.16
C ALA A 131 -1.41 -13.55 22.57
N PHE A 132 -0.61 -13.72 23.63
CA PHE A 132 -1.12 -13.84 24.99
C PHE A 132 -0.72 -12.69 25.92
N ASP A 133 0.40 -12.05 25.71
CA ASP A 133 0.96 -11.02 26.61
C ASP A 133 1.53 -9.80 25.84
N ALA A 134 0.92 -9.43 24.72
CA ALA A 134 1.44 -8.37 23.85
C ALA A 134 1.75 -7.08 24.62
N SER A 135 0.87 -6.65 25.52
CA SER A 135 1.02 -5.35 26.23
C SER A 135 2.30 -5.22 27.05
N LYS A 136 2.79 -6.31 27.63
CA LYS A 136 4.03 -6.35 28.44
C LYS A 136 5.18 -7.03 27.70
N GLY A 137 4.85 -7.92 26.79
CA GLY A 137 5.78 -8.78 26.09
C GLY A 137 6.45 -8.17 24.85
N PHE A 138 6.00 -6.99 24.37
CA PHE A 138 6.55 -6.36 23.16
C PHE A 138 8.09 -6.29 23.14
N PRO A 139 8.80 -5.85 24.20
CA PRO A 139 10.25 -5.78 24.13
C PRO A 139 10.90 -7.15 23.98
N LYS A 140 10.39 -8.18 24.68
CA LYS A 140 10.90 -9.55 24.58
C LYS A 140 10.63 -10.16 23.21
N ALA A 141 9.39 -9.99 22.69
CA ALA A 141 9.01 -10.43 21.35
C ALA A 141 9.86 -9.75 20.27
N TYR A 142 10.09 -8.44 20.39
CA TYR A 142 10.97 -7.69 19.50
C TYR A 142 12.38 -8.28 19.44
N SER A 143 13.01 -8.50 20.61
CA SER A 143 14.36 -9.04 20.69
C SER A 143 14.46 -10.43 20.06
N LEU A 144 13.51 -11.32 20.36
CA LEU A 144 13.45 -12.66 19.77
C LEU A 144 13.28 -12.63 18.25
N TYR A 145 12.31 -11.84 17.76
CA TYR A 145 12.08 -11.70 16.32
C TYR A 145 13.26 -11.07 15.61
N LYS A 146 13.87 -10.01 16.18
CA LYS A 146 15.05 -9.36 15.60
C LYS A 146 16.16 -10.38 15.35
N GLU A 147 16.46 -11.20 16.36
CA GLU A 147 17.48 -12.24 16.22
C GLU A 147 17.12 -13.27 15.13
N VAL A 148 15.85 -13.71 15.08
CA VAL A 148 15.41 -14.70 14.08
C VAL A 148 15.43 -14.12 12.68
N PHE A 149 14.91 -12.91 12.48
CA PHE A 149 14.88 -12.28 11.16
C PHE A 149 16.27 -11.93 10.64
N ASP A 150 17.21 -11.56 11.52
CA ASP A 150 18.60 -11.28 11.14
C ASP A 150 19.39 -12.53 10.76
N LYS A 151 19.14 -13.67 11.43
CA LYS A 151 19.99 -14.88 11.31
C LYS A 151 19.33 -16.03 10.55
N SER A 152 18.02 -16.16 10.61
CA SER A 152 17.31 -17.36 10.17
C SER A 152 15.86 -17.08 9.77
N PRO A 153 15.61 -16.17 8.79
CA PRO A 153 14.28 -15.76 8.41
C PRO A 153 13.39 -16.90 7.87
N GLN A 154 14.01 -18.01 7.43
CA GLN A 154 13.29 -19.21 6.96
C GLN A 154 12.41 -19.86 8.05
N PHE A 155 12.67 -19.59 9.33
CA PHE A 155 11.84 -20.08 10.44
C PHE A 155 10.65 -19.18 10.76
N THR A 156 10.40 -18.15 9.97
CA THR A 156 9.30 -17.21 10.16
C THR A 156 8.20 -17.40 9.13
N SER A 157 7.00 -16.98 9.50
CA SER A 157 5.84 -16.97 8.63
C SER A 157 5.42 -15.54 8.29
N TYR A 158 4.51 -15.40 7.32
CA TYR A 158 3.90 -14.11 7.01
C TYR A 158 3.17 -13.46 8.21
N ASN A 159 2.74 -14.22 9.21
CA ASN A 159 2.16 -13.69 10.46
C ASN A 159 3.22 -13.15 11.40
N ASP A 160 4.39 -13.80 11.46
CA ASP A 160 5.52 -13.34 12.30
C ASP A 160 6.02 -11.98 11.83
N ILE A 161 6.01 -11.73 10.51
CA ILE A 161 6.30 -10.41 9.95
C ILE A 161 5.39 -9.34 10.57
N LYS A 162 4.09 -9.58 10.60
CA LYS A 162 3.11 -8.64 11.20
C LYS A 162 3.37 -8.42 12.69
N TYR A 163 3.64 -9.50 13.42
CA TYR A 163 3.93 -9.42 14.85
C TYR A 163 5.20 -8.63 15.12
N PHE A 164 6.24 -8.86 14.32
CA PHE A 164 7.49 -8.09 14.48
C PHE A 164 7.30 -6.61 14.16
N VAL A 165 6.49 -6.26 13.16
CA VAL A 165 6.14 -4.86 12.90
C VAL A 165 5.42 -4.22 14.09
N TYR A 166 4.43 -4.91 14.69
CA TYR A 166 3.74 -4.38 15.87
C TYR A 166 4.69 -4.21 17.06
N ALA A 167 5.58 -5.18 17.29
CA ALA A 167 6.61 -5.06 18.32
C ALA A 167 7.56 -3.88 18.03
N SER A 168 8.02 -3.73 16.78
CA SER A 168 8.89 -2.63 16.35
C SER A 168 8.21 -1.26 16.52
N LYS A 169 6.92 -1.15 16.18
CA LYS A 169 6.14 0.09 16.42
C LYS A 169 6.02 0.43 17.90
N TYR A 170 5.84 -0.56 18.77
CA TYR A 170 5.86 -0.33 20.20
C TYR A 170 7.22 0.18 20.67
N MET A 171 8.31 -0.43 20.20
CA MET A 171 9.67 0.00 20.53
C MET A 171 9.96 1.42 20.03
N LEU A 172 9.50 1.76 18.84
CA LEU A 172 9.60 3.12 18.28
C LEU A 172 8.79 4.13 19.12
N LYS A 173 7.53 3.81 19.42
CA LYS A 173 6.65 4.67 20.25
C LYS A 173 7.23 4.92 21.63
N THR A 174 7.88 3.92 22.22
CA THR A 174 8.53 4.02 23.54
C THR A 174 9.97 4.55 23.47
N LYS A 175 10.41 5.02 22.30
CA LYS A 175 11.75 5.58 22.04
C LYS A 175 12.91 4.60 22.40
N LYS A 176 12.65 3.30 22.35
CA LYS A 176 13.65 2.26 22.55
C LYS A 176 14.41 1.92 21.24
N ILE A 177 13.83 2.28 20.12
CA ILE A 177 14.47 2.33 18.79
C ILE A 177 14.16 3.66 18.13
N ASN A 178 14.99 4.05 17.17
CA ASN A 178 14.77 5.23 16.32
C ASN A 178 14.17 4.86 14.96
N CYS A 179 13.91 5.85 14.12
CA CYS A 179 13.36 5.64 12.78
C CYS A 179 14.30 4.85 11.87
N ASP A 180 15.61 5.05 11.97
CA ASP A 180 16.57 4.30 11.15
C ASP A 180 16.51 2.80 11.46
N GLN A 181 16.53 2.42 12.73
CA GLN A 181 16.37 1.04 13.16
C GLN A 181 15.02 0.44 12.77
N PHE A 182 13.95 1.25 12.81
CA PHE A 182 12.64 0.80 12.35
C PHE A 182 12.60 0.54 10.84
N LEU A 183 13.26 1.40 10.05
CA LEU A 183 13.39 1.23 8.61
C LEU A 183 14.31 0.06 8.24
N GLU A 184 15.39 -0.19 8.98
CA GLU A 184 16.22 -1.41 8.82
C GLU A 184 15.40 -2.68 9.01
N ASN A 185 14.54 -2.73 10.03
CA ASN A 185 13.64 -3.86 10.22
C ASN A 185 12.67 -4.01 9.04
N TYR A 186 12.09 -2.91 8.55
CA TYR A 186 11.24 -2.93 7.36
C TYR A 186 11.97 -3.51 6.14
N GLU A 187 13.21 -3.10 5.92
CA GLU A 187 14.03 -3.57 4.80
C GLU A 187 14.20 -5.10 4.80
N ILE A 188 14.53 -5.66 5.95
CA ILE A 188 14.66 -7.12 6.14
C ILE A 188 13.34 -7.81 5.82
N LEU A 189 12.24 -7.31 6.39
CA LEU A 189 10.91 -7.91 6.20
C LEU A 189 10.42 -7.81 4.76
N SER A 190 10.67 -6.67 4.12
CA SER A 190 10.32 -6.43 2.72
C SER A 190 11.09 -7.36 1.78
N ALA A 191 12.39 -7.59 2.03
CA ALA A 191 13.19 -8.53 1.26
C ALA A 191 12.67 -9.97 1.38
N ILE A 192 12.22 -10.38 2.57
CA ILE A 192 11.61 -11.70 2.79
C ILE A 192 10.29 -11.82 2.02
N CYS A 193 9.44 -10.78 2.02
CA CYS A 193 8.21 -10.77 1.23
C CYS A 193 8.53 -10.89 -0.26
N ASP A 194 9.44 -10.07 -0.77
CA ASP A 194 9.86 -10.09 -2.18
C ASP A 194 10.37 -11.47 -2.62
N GLN A 195 11.19 -12.12 -1.79
CA GLN A 195 11.69 -13.46 -2.05
C GLN A 195 10.56 -14.49 -2.13
N ASN A 196 9.64 -14.50 -1.16
CA ASN A 196 8.53 -15.45 -1.15
C ASN A 196 7.56 -15.24 -2.31
N ILE A 197 7.31 -13.98 -2.69
CA ILE A 197 6.50 -13.63 -3.87
C ILE A 197 7.18 -14.15 -5.14
N SER A 198 8.48 -13.91 -5.31
CA SER A 198 9.22 -14.30 -6.53
C SER A 198 9.26 -15.81 -6.77
N ILE A 199 9.25 -16.62 -5.72
CA ILE A 199 9.22 -18.10 -5.83
C ILE A 199 7.80 -18.69 -5.74
N GLY A 200 6.75 -17.85 -5.74
CA GLY A 200 5.35 -18.30 -5.67
C GLY A 200 4.94 -18.91 -4.32
N ASN A 201 5.73 -18.76 -3.26
CA ASN A 201 5.41 -19.32 -1.94
C ASN A 201 4.35 -18.50 -1.21
N LYS A 202 3.09 -18.99 -1.20
CA LYS A 202 1.96 -18.28 -0.58
C LYS A 202 1.85 -16.83 -1.04
N GLU A 203 2.12 -16.59 -2.30
CA GLU A 203 2.28 -15.29 -2.95
C GLU A 203 1.23 -14.26 -2.51
N GLU A 204 -0.07 -14.58 -2.62
CA GLU A 204 -1.14 -13.66 -2.21
C GLU A 204 -1.03 -13.19 -0.75
N LYS A 205 -0.55 -14.06 0.16
CA LYS A 205 -0.40 -13.71 1.57
C LYS A 205 0.76 -12.74 1.76
N TYR A 206 1.89 -12.97 1.09
CA TYR A 206 3.04 -12.10 1.16
C TYR A 206 2.80 -10.76 0.44
N ILE A 207 2.04 -10.73 -0.65
CA ILE A 207 1.59 -9.46 -1.28
C ILE A 207 0.77 -8.63 -0.27
N LYS A 208 -0.20 -9.24 0.42
CA LYS A 208 -1.00 -8.54 1.44
C LYS A 208 -0.16 -8.04 2.61
N VAL A 209 0.87 -8.80 3.00
CA VAL A 209 1.82 -8.39 4.04
C VAL A 209 2.71 -7.26 3.56
N GLN A 210 3.16 -7.27 2.32
CA GLN A 210 3.95 -6.17 1.75
C GLN A 210 3.15 -4.85 1.74
N VAL A 211 1.89 -4.89 1.32
CA VAL A 211 1.00 -3.70 1.38
C VAL A 211 0.83 -3.20 2.83
N PHE A 212 0.73 -4.12 3.78
CA PHE A 212 0.68 -3.78 5.20
C PHE A 212 1.99 -3.12 5.66
N LEU A 213 3.16 -3.68 5.30
CA LEU A 213 4.47 -3.12 5.62
C LEU A 213 4.62 -1.68 5.11
N ASP A 214 4.31 -1.45 3.84
CA ASP A 214 4.42 -0.14 3.17
C ASP A 214 3.56 0.92 3.87
N LYS A 215 2.40 0.53 4.41
CA LYS A 215 1.55 1.42 5.20
C LYS A 215 2.14 1.73 6.58
N GLU A 216 2.73 0.73 7.22
CA GLU A 216 3.19 0.83 8.62
C GLU A 216 4.49 1.63 8.78
N ILE A 217 5.27 1.80 7.70
CA ILE A 217 6.50 2.62 7.73
C ILE A 217 6.23 4.12 7.68
N SER A 218 5.03 4.55 7.32
CA SER A 218 4.66 5.95 7.12
C SER A 218 5.17 6.93 8.20
N PRO A 219 5.21 6.60 9.49
CA PRO A 219 5.72 7.52 10.51
C PRO A 219 7.21 7.86 10.40
N CYS A 220 8.01 7.00 9.74
CA CYS A 220 9.46 7.16 9.58
C CYS A 220 9.91 7.37 8.12
N ALA A 221 9.00 7.19 7.18
CA ALA A 221 9.29 7.21 5.75
C ALA A 221 9.10 8.61 5.16
N SER A 222 9.98 9.56 5.48
CA SER A 222 10.07 10.77 4.67
C SER A 222 10.54 10.42 3.25
N CYS A 223 10.16 11.24 2.27
CA CYS A 223 10.56 11.00 0.87
C CYS A 223 12.08 11.01 0.71
N ASP A 224 12.78 11.90 1.42
CA ASP A 224 14.24 11.96 1.39
C ASP A 224 14.88 10.66 1.91
N LYS A 225 14.33 10.11 2.99
CA LYS A 225 14.84 8.87 3.56
C LYS A 225 14.56 7.66 2.68
N LEU A 226 13.35 7.56 2.12
CA LEU A 226 13.02 6.51 1.15
C LEU A 226 13.88 6.60 -0.11
N GLU A 227 14.16 7.82 -0.57
CA GLU A 227 15.02 8.03 -1.72
C GLU A 227 16.47 7.57 -1.44
N GLU A 228 17.03 7.91 -0.28
CA GLU A 228 18.36 7.45 0.15
C GLU A 228 18.45 5.90 0.11
N ILE A 229 17.47 5.24 0.74
CA ILE A 229 17.40 3.77 0.80
C ILE A 229 17.28 3.16 -0.60
N TYR A 230 16.34 3.65 -1.39
CA TYR A 230 16.05 3.04 -2.70
C TYR A 230 17.06 3.41 -3.77
N THR A 231 17.72 4.58 -3.68
CA THR A 231 18.84 4.93 -4.56
C THR A 231 20.00 3.95 -4.36
N SER A 232 20.32 3.62 -3.12
CA SER A 232 21.37 2.64 -2.81
C SER A 232 21.05 1.26 -3.42
N LYS A 233 19.79 0.80 -3.30
CA LYS A 233 19.34 -0.47 -3.89
C LYS A 233 19.32 -0.45 -5.41
N TYR A 234 18.81 0.62 -6.01
CA TYR A 234 18.74 0.77 -7.45
C TYR A 234 20.14 0.77 -8.09
N ASN A 235 21.10 1.42 -7.45
CA ASN A 235 22.48 1.51 -7.96
C ASN A 235 23.24 0.18 -7.91
N LEU A 236 22.80 -0.81 -7.11
CA LEU A 236 23.38 -2.16 -7.09
C LEU A 236 23.05 -2.94 -8.37
N ASP A 237 21.86 -2.76 -8.93
CA ASP A 237 21.41 -3.41 -10.17
C ASP A 237 20.43 -2.54 -10.95
N PRO A 238 20.93 -1.49 -11.65
CA PRO A 238 20.07 -0.53 -12.36
C PRO A 238 19.30 -1.11 -13.53
N ASN A 239 19.71 -2.29 -14.03
CA ASN A 239 19.08 -2.95 -15.17
C ASN A 239 17.96 -3.93 -14.76
N ASN A 240 17.79 -4.16 -13.47
CA ASN A 240 16.74 -5.02 -12.94
C ASN A 240 15.38 -4.33 -12.98
N MET A 241 14.58 -4.68 -13.97
CA MET A 241 13.26 -4.05 -14.19
C MET A 241 12.27 -4.40 -13.09
N ASP A 242 12.34 -5.60 -12.50
CA ASP A 242 11.47 -5.97 -11.39
C ASP A 242 11.78 -5.14 -10.13
N LEU A 243 13.06 -4.95 -9.83
CA LEU A 243 13.49 -4.06 -8.74
C LEU A 243 13.09 -2.61 -9.04
N THR A 244 13.31 -2.14 -10.26
CA THR A 244 12.92 -0.80 -10.72
C THR A 244 11.43 -0.53 -10.50
N LYS A 245 10.56 -1.46 -10.91
CA LYS A 245 9.11 -1.36 -10.71
C LYS A 245 8.71 -1.35 -9.23
N LYS A 246 9.29 -2.26 -8.44
CA LYS A 246 9.03 -2.31 -6.99
C LYS A 246 9.39 -1.00 -6.30
N ILE A 247 10.55 -0.42 -6.61
CA ILE A 247 10.96 0.87 -6.04
C ILE A 247 10.00 1.97 -6.48
N PHE A 248 9.66 2.01 -7.78
CA PHE A 248 8.72 2.99 -8.33
C PHE A 248 7.35 2.94 -7.64
N GLU A 249 6.77 1.75 -7.47
CA GLU A 249 5.50 1.54 -6.77
C GLU A 249 5.58 1.99 -5.30
N ARG A 250 6.66 1.67 -4.60
CA ARG A 250 6.86 2.06 -3.19
C ARG A 250 6.96 3.57 -3.03
N LEU A 251 7.72 4.25 -3.87
CA LEU A 251 7.79 5.71 -3.87
C LEU A 251 6.42 6.33 -4.19
N SER A 252 5.69 5.77 -5.16
CA SER A 252 4.34 6.20 -5.54
C SER A 252 3.34 6.03 -4.39
N ASN A 253 3.33 4.87 -3.73
CA ASN A 253 2.42 4.56 -2.62
C ASN A 253 2.66 5.48 -1.41
N ASN A 254 3.90 5.89 -1.19
CA ASN A 254 4.29 6.85 -0.15
C ASN A 254 4.19 8.32 -0.60
N LYS A 255 3.62 8.59 -1.79
CA LYS A 255 3.43 9.93 -2.36
C LYS A 255 4.73 10.70 -2.63
N CYS A 256 5.84 10.00 -2.78
CA CYS A 256 7.16 10.57 -3.08
C CYS A 256 7.36 10.76 -4.60
N THR A 257 6.35 11.31 -5.27
CA THR A 257 6.32 11.46 -6.73
C THR A 257 7.21 12.59 -7.25
N ASP A 258 7.72 13.43 -6.36
CA ASP A 258 8.58 14.56 -6.70
C ASP A 258 10.07 14.24 -6.47
N SER A 259 10.39 13.04 -5.95
CA SER A 259 11.77 12.64 -5.69
C SER A 259 12.55 12.42 -7.00
N PRO A 260 13.84 12.80 -7.08
CA PRO A 260 14.71 12.57 -8.23
C PRO A 260 14.74 11.11 -8.69
N LEU A 261 14.80 10.17 -7.76
CA LEU A 261 14.77 8.75 -8.07
C LEU A 261 13.46 8.35 -8.74
N TYR A 262 12.30 8.77 -8.19
CA TYR A 262 11.01 8.48 -8.80
C TYR A 262 10.95 8.95 -10.26
N ILE A 263 11.46 10.15 -10.53
CA ILE A 263 11.49 10.74 -11.87
C ILE A 263 12.38 9.90 -12.81
N THR A 264 13.55 9.47 -12.33
CA THR A 264 14.47 8.61 -13.07
C THR A 264 13.85 7.26 -13.43
N LEU A 265 13.17 6.63 -12.48
CA LEU A 265 12.53 5.33 -12.67
C LEU A 265 11.29 5.41 -13.54
N LEU A 266 10.58 6.54 -13.50
CA LEU A 266 9.34 6.78 -14.22
C LEU A 266 9.49 6.48 -15.72
N ASP A 267 10.48 7.05 -16.37
CA ASP A 267 10.69 6.86 -17.81
C ASP A 267 11.08 5.41 -18.15
N LYS A 268 11.84 4.74 -17.27
CA LYS A 268 12.17 3.32 -17.44
C LYS A 268 10.94 2.42 -17.36
N VAL A 269 10.12 2.61 -16.32
CA VAL A 269 8.89 1.82 -16.10
C VAL A 269 7.88 2.04 -17.23
N LEU A 270 7.75 3.29 -17.73
CA LEU A 270 6.80 3.61 -18.79
C LEU A 270 7.23 3.11 -20.17
N ASN A 271 8.51 2.84 -20.37
CA ASN A 271 9.08 2.36 -21.64
C ASN A 271 9.39 0.85 -21.61
N ASP A 272 9.02 0.13 -20.54
CA ASP A 272 9.19 -1.31 -20.51
C ASP A 272 8.23 -2.00 -21.49
N SER A 273 8.80 -2.51 -22.59
CA SER A 273 8.04 -3.21 -23.64
C SER A 273 7.63 -4.62 -23.25
N MET A 274 8.34 -5.25 -22.32
CA MET A 274 8.06 -6.61 -21.85
C MET A 274 6.86 -6.67 -20.92
N ASN A 275 6.70 -5.62 -20.12
CA ASN A 275 5.59 -5.48 -19.17
C ASN A 275 5.03 -4.06 -19.26
N PRO A 276 4.08 -3.80 -20.15
CA PRO A 276 3.55 -2.46 -20.36
C PRO A 276 2.92 -1.92 -19.09
N PRO A 277 3.06 -0.61 -18.85
CA PRO A 277 2.54 0.03 -17.64
C PRO A 277 1.03 -0.09 -17.53
N SER A 278 0.52 -0.23 -16.31
CA SER A 278 -0.92 -0.20 -16.05
C SER A 278 -1.49 1.21 -16.24
N ALA A 279 -2.82 1.29 -16.36
CA ALA A 279 -3.51 2.59 -16.40
C ALA A 279 -3.21 3.44 -15.16
N LYS A 280 -3.03 2.80 -14.01
CA LYS A 280 -2.70 3.46 -12.74
C LYS A 280 -1.27 4.02 -12.74
N ASP A 281 -0.30 3.29 -13.29
CA ASP A 281 1.10 3.76 -13.40
C ASP A 281 1.18 4.98 -14.30
N LEU A 282 0.53 4.92 -15.47
CA LEU A 282 0.43 6.05 -16.40
C LEU A 282 -0.27 7.25 -15.76
N TYR A 283 -1.34 7.02 -14.98
CA TYR A 283 -2.04 8.07 -14.25
C TYR A 283 -1.13 8.74 -13.22
N ASN A 284 -0.45 7.96 -12.37
CA ASN A 284 0.45 8.50 -11.37
C ASN A 284 1.60 9.31 -11.99
N ALA A 285 2.15 8.79 -13.07
CA ALA A 285 3.17 9.47 -13.87
C ALA A 285 2.66 10.79 -14.47
N ALA A 286 1.46 10.78 -15.01
CA ALA A 286 0.84 11.98 -15.59
C ALA A 286 0.56 13.05 -14.52
N VAL A 287 0.08 12.64 -13.33
CA VAL A 287 -0.11 13.55 -12.18
C VAL A 287 1.21 14.17 -11.74
N ALA A 288 2.30 13.40 -11.67
CA ALA A 288 3.62 13.91 -11.36
C ALA A 288 4.10 14.96 -12.38
N ASN A 289 3.91 14.70 -13.69
CA ASN A 289 4.21 15.71 -14.73
C ASN A 289 3.32 16.96 -14.62
N TYR A 290 2.04 16.78 -14.32
CA TYR A 290 1.09 17.90 -14.14
C TYR A 290 1.53 18.83 -13.01
N LYS A 291 1.91 18.27 -11.85
CA LYS A 291 2.44 19.04 -10.71
C LYS A 291 3.70 19.82 -11.07
N ARG A 292 4.58 19.25 -11.88
CA ARG A 292 5.80 19.91 -12.39
C ARG A 292 5.54 20.89 -13.53
N LYS A 293 4.28 21.10 -13.93
CA LYS A 293 3.85 21.94 -15.05
C LYS A 293 4.36 21.44 -16.42
N GLU A 294 4.76 20.17 -16.51
CA GLU A 294 5.13 19.51 -17.76
C GLU A 294 3.86 19.03 -18.50
N PHE A 295 2.99 19.97 -18.84
CA PHE A 295 1.62 19.69 -19.30
C PHE A 295 1.55 18.81 -20.55
N SER A 296 2.51 18.92 -21.47
CA SER A 296 2.50 18.11 -22.70
C SER A 296 2.74 16.65 -22.40
N LYS A 297 3.71 16.32 -21.51
CA LYS A 297 3.97 14.95 -21.06
C LYS A 297 2.80 14.41 -20.23
N ALA A 298 2.25 15.24 -19.35
CA ALA A 298 1.08 14.86 -18.54
C ALA A 298 -0.09 14.46 -19.44
N GLU A 299 -0.39 15.26 -20.43
CA GLU A 299 -1.48 15.03 -21.36
C GLU A 299 -1.29 13.75 -22.19
N GLU A 300 -0.11 13.51 -22.73
CA GLU A 300 0.23 12.28 -23.45
C GLU A 300 -0.03 11.05 -22.58
N ARG A 301 0.46 11.08 -21.34
CA ARG A 301 0.34 9.96 -20.40
C ARG A 301 -1.11 9.72 -19.94
N PHE A 302 -1.88 10.79 -19.68
CA PHE A 302 -3.31 10.65 -19.40
C PHE A 302 -4.06 10.03 -20.56
N ASN A 303 -3.78 10.45 -21.79
CA ASN A 303 -4.42 9.88 -22.97
C ASN A 303 -4.06 8.40 -23.18
N ARG A 304 -2.81 8.00 -22.90
CA ARG A 304 -2.40 6.58 -22.89
C ARG A 304 -3.14 5.80 -21.79
N ALA A 305 -3.21 6.36 -20.57
CA ALA A 305 -3.90 5.74 -19.46
C ALA A 305 -5.38 5.51 -19.75
N ILE A 306 -6.08 6.51 -20.30
CA ILE A 306 -7.52 6.44 -20.65
C ILE A 306 -7.79 5.31 -21.63
N LYS A 307 -6.90 5.07 -22.59
CA LYS A 307 -7.07 4.01 -23.62
C LYS A 307 -7.12 2.61 -23.04
N ILE A 308 -6.39 2.37 -21.94
CA ILE A 308 -6.25 1.03 -21.33
C ILE A 308 -7.00 0.92 -19.99
N CYS A 309 -7.60 2.02 -19.49
CA CYS A 309 -8.30 2.06 -18.22
C CYS A 309 -9.70 1.47 -18.34
N ASN A 310 -10.05 0.57 -17.40
CA ASN A 310 -11.40 0.02 -17.29
C ASN A 310 -12.19 0.63 -16.11
N ASP A 311 -11.54 1.43 -15.26
CA ASP A 311 -12.14 2.12 -14.12
C ASP A 311 -12.68 3.49 -14.56
N ASP A 312 -13.99 3.62 -14.61
CA ASP A 312 -14.65 4.87 -15.04
C ASP A 312 -14.43 6.02 -14.03
N ASN A 313 -14.30 5.73 -12.73
CA ASN A 313 -13.98 6.76 -11.74
C ASN A 313 -12.58 7.33 -11.97
N LEU A 314 -11.62 6.46 -12.30
CA LEU A 314 -10.27 6.89 -12.62
C LEU A 314 -10.25 7.69 -13.93
N LYS A 315 -11.05 7.30 -14.95
CA LYS A 315 -11.18 8.09 -16.19
C LYS A 315 -11.74 9.49 -15.91
N GLN A 316 -12.75 9.61 -15.03
CA GLN A 316 -13.30 10.93 -14.69
C GLN A 316 -12.24 11.84 -14.06
N LYS A 317 -11.39 11.33 -13.15
CA LYS A 317 -10.28 12.09 -12.58
C LYS A 317 -9.27 12.55 -13.65
N MET A 318 -8.99 11.70 -14.64
CA MET A 318 -8.11 12.07 -15.74
C MET A 318 -8.71 13.15 -16.63
N TYR A 319 -10.01 13.08 -16.93
CA TYR A 319 -10.70 14.12 -17.69
C TYR A 319 -10.74 15.46 -16.94
N GLU A 320 -10.85 15.48 -15.61
CA GLU A 320 -10.73 16.71 -14.84
C GLU A 320 -9.39 17.41 -15.07
N ILE A 321 -8.29 16.67 -14.92
CA ILE A 321 -6.97 17.28 -15.09
C ILE A 321 -6.71 17.68 -16.54
N LEU A 322 -7.14 16.87 -17.51
CA LEU A 322 -7.04 17.22 -18.94
C LEU A 322 -7.85 18.47 -19.29
N TYR A 323 -9.02 18.64 -18.68
CA TYR A 323 -9.81 19.85 -18.83
C TYR A 323 -9.06 21.07 -18.27
N ASP A 324 -8.50 20.96 -17.06
CA ASP A 324 -7.74 22.04 -16.43
C ASP A 324 -6.49 22.43 -17.25
N ILE A 325 -5.78 21.43 -17.81
CA ILE A 325 -4.65 21.68 -18.74
C ILE A 325 -5.14 22.47 -19.97
N ALA A 326 -6.23 22.04 -20.58
CA ALA A 326 -6.77 22.70 -21.78
C ALA A 326 -7.25 24.12 -21.46
N PHE A 327 -7.89 24.31 -20.31
CA PHE A 327 -8.38 25.62 -19.84
C PHE A 327 -7.21 26.59 -19.62
N ASN A 328 -6.21 26.17 -18.86
CA ASN A 328 -5.04 27.00 -18.52
C ASN A 328 -4.16 27.35 -19.75
N LYS A 329 -4.16 26.46 -20.76
CA LYS A 329 -3.46 26.72 -22.03
C LYS A 329 -4.31 27.45 -23.07
N ASN A 330 -5.52 27.89 -22.75
CA ASN A 330 -6.47 28.51 -23.69
C ASN A 330 -6.75 27.64 -24.93
N GLN A 331 -6.72 26.32 -24.76
CA GLN A 331 -7.05 25.32 -25.80
C GLN A 331 -8.56 25.02 -25.77
N PHE A 332 -9.37 26.04 -26.01
CA PHE A 332 -10.80 26.02 -25.75
C PHE A 332 -11.54 24.89 -26.47
N LYS A 333 -11.26 24.63 -27.78
CA LYS A 333 -11.89 23.53 -28.52
C LYS A 333 -11.61 22.18 -27.89
N LYS A 334 -10.37 21.98 -27.47
CA LYS A 334 -9.94 20.74 -26.80
C LYS A 334 -10.63 20.59 -25.45
N GLY A 335 -10.68 21.67 -24.66
CA GLY A 335 -11.41 21.69 -23.40
C GLY A 335 -12.89 21.38 -23.55
N LEU A 336 -13.53 21.85 -24.61
CA LEU A 336 -14.94 21.52 -24.91
C LEU A 336 -15.11 20.01 -25.20
N VAL A 337 -14.20 19.42 -25.97
CA VAL A 337 -14.21 17.97 -26.24
C VAL A 337 -14.04 17.18 -24.96
N VAL A 338 -13.08 17.55 -24.12
CA VAL A 338 -12.84 16.89 -22.83
C VAL A 338 -14.06 17.05 -21.91
N ALA A 339 -14.66 18.24 -21.85
CA ALA A 339 -15.89 18.49 -21.09
C ALA A 339 -17.04 17.54 -21.50
N GLY A 340 -17.08 17.17 -22.79
CA GLY A 340 -18.06 16.21 -23.31
C GLY A 340 -17.85 14.76 -22.87
N LYS A 341 -16.68 14.42 -22.27
CA LYS A 341 -16.35 13.06 -21.80
C LYS A 341 -16.79 12.79 -20.35
N PHE A 342 -17.24 13.80 -19.63
CA PHE A 342 -17.77 13.60 -18.29
C PHE A 342 -19.09 12.81 -18.34
N SER A 343 -19.21 11.81 -17.50
CA SER A 343 -20.38 10.93 -17.39
C SER A 343 -21.59 11.68 -16.83
N ASP A 344 -21.37 12.57 -15.86
CA ASP A 344 -22.38 13.48 -15.32
C ASP A 344 -22.62 14.61 -16.32
N LYS A 345 -23.82 14.61 -16.93
CA LYS A 345 -24.25 15.64 -17.91
C LYS A 345 -24.31 17.05 -17.31
N CYS A 346 -24.62 17.18 -16.02
CA CYS A 346 -24.67 18.47 -15.34
C CYS A 346 -23.26 19.06 -15.19
N ILE A 347 -22.29 18.24 -14.77
CA ILE A 347 -20.88 18.63 -14.71
C ILE A 347 -20.33 18.91 -16.11
N SER A 348 -20.63 18.07 -17.08
CA SER A 348 -20.25 18.26 -18.48
C SER A 348 -20.69 19.63 -19.00
N ASN A 349 -21.95 20.00 -18.75
CA ASN A 349 -22.52 21.28 -19.21
C ASN A 349 -21.91 22.47 -18.44
N ASP A 350 -21.66 22.36 -17.13
CA ASP A 350 -20.95 23.41 -16.40
C ASP A 350 -19.56 23.66 -16.99
N LYS A 351 -18.77 22.59 -17.20
CA LYS A 351 -17.44 22.67 -17.79
C LYS A 351 -17.49 23.28 -19.22
N LYS A 352 -18.48 22.89 -20.05
CA LYS A 352 -18.70 23.48 -21.38
C LYS A 352 -19.03 24.96 -21.28
N ALA A 353 -19.91 25.36 -20.39
CA ALA A 353 -20.27 26.75 -20.18
C ALA A 353 -19.04 27.61 -19.83
N ARG A 354 -18.24 27.16 -18.88
CA ARG A 354 -17.05 27.88 -18.43
C ARG A 354 -15.99 28.03 -19.53
N ILE A 355 -15.69 26.94 -20.27
CA ILE A 355 -14.68 26.98 -21.31
C ILE A 355 -15.12 27.86 -22.49
N VAL A 356 -16.40 27.85 -22.83
CA VAL A 356 -16.97 28.72 -23.86
C VAL A 356 -16.89 30.18 -23.41
N ALA A 357 -17.34 30.51 -22.19
CA ALA A 357 -17.25 31.86 -21.67
C ALA A 357 -15.81 32.41 -21.64
N ALA A 358 -14.86 31.60 -21.21
CA ALA A 358 -13.43 31.97 -21.19
C ALA A 358 -12.87 32.28 -22.58
N SER A 359 -13.40 31.67 -23.62
CA SER A 359 -12.97 31.92 -25.01
C SER A 359 -13.31 33.33 -25.52
N SER A 360 -14.20 34.03 -24.85
CA SER A 360 -14.59 35.40 -25.21
C SER A 360 -13.44 36.41 -25.19
N SER A 361 -12.42 36.18 -24.32
CA SER A 361 -11.22 37.00 -24.25
C SER A 361 -10.38 36.93 -25.52
N LYS A 362 -10.41 35.79 -26.21
CA LYS A 362 -9.59 35.54 -27.41
C LYS A 362 -10.37 35.68 -28.72
N TYR A 363 -11.62 35.30 -28.73
CA TYR A 363 -12.42 35.22 -29.97
C TYR A 363 -13.61 36.20 -30.01
N GLY A 364 -13.83 36.95 -28.95
CA GLY A 364 -14.81 38.00 -28.90
C GLY A 364 -14.20 39.33 -29.40
N ASN A 365 -13.82 39.40 -30.69
CA ASN A 365 -13.19 40.56 -31.32
C ASN A 365 -14.13 41.77 -31.52
N SER A 366 -15.40 41.62 -31.30
CA SER A 366 -16.42 42.68 -31.25
C SER A 366 -17.37 42.46 -30.10
N ALA A 367 -18.11 43.49 -29.68
CA ALA A 367 -19.16 43.37 -28.66
C ALA A 367 -20.23 42.37 -29.07
N PHE A 368 -20.59 42.34 -30.36
CA PHE A 368 -21.52 41.35 -30.90
C PHE A 368 -21.00 39.92 -30.79
N ASN A 369 -19.76 39.67 -31.21
CA ASN A 369 -19.14 38.34 -31.12
C ASN A 369 -18.97 37.86 -29.67
N LYS A 370 -18.63 38.77 -28.72
CA LYS A 370 -18.62 38.46 -27.29
C LYS A 370 -20.00 38.05 -26.80
N SER A 371 -21.05 38.81 -27.17
CA SER A 371 -22.43 38.50 -26.81
C SER A 371 -22.86 37.12 -27.29
N LEU A 372 -22.54 36.73 -28.53
CA LEU A 372 -22.82 35.38 -29.06
C LEU A 372 -22.11 34.27 -28.28
N ILE A 373 -20.86 34.49 -27.92
CA ILE A 373 -20.12 33.51 -27.10
C ILE A 373 -20.77 33.36 -25.73
N TYR A 374 -21.20 34.45 -25.10
CA TYR A 374 -21.87 34.34 -23.79
C TYR A 374 -23.28 33.77 -23.92
N CYS A 375 -24.01 33.99 -25.03
CA CYS A 375 -25.26 33.28 -25.30
C CYS A 375 -25.06 31.76 -25.35
N LEU A 376 -23.98 31.28 -26.00
CA LEU A 376 -23.64 29.86 -26.04
C LEU A 376 -23.25 29.33 -24.65
N ALA A 377 -22.50 30.11 -23.89
CA ALA A 377 -22.15 29.74 -22.51
C ALA A 377 -23.40 29.60 -21.62
N LEU A 378 -24.34 30.55 -21.72
CA LEU A 378 -25.61 30.52 -20.99
C LEU A 378 -26.48 29.34 -21.41
N LYS A 379 -26.48 28.96 -22.71
CA LYS A 379 -27.17 27.76 -23.22
C LYS A 379 -26.65 26.49 -22.54
N TYR A 380 -25.33 26.34 -22.36
CA TYR A 380 -24.77 25.22 -21.60
C TYR A 380 -25.10 25.34 -20.11
N ALA A 381 -24.99 26.53 -19.52
CA ALA A 381 -25.26 26.75 -18.10
C ALA A 381 -26.70 26.41 -17.71
N SER A 382 -27.69 26.69 -18.57
CA SER A 382 -29.08 26.31 -18.30
C SER A 382 -29.29 24.80 -18.18
N ASN A 383 -28.43 24.02 -18.79
CA ASN A 383 -28.43 22.55 -18.71
C ASN A 383 -27.43 21.96 -17.68
N SER A 384 -26.87 22.81 -16.82
CA SER A 384 -25.87 22.39 -15.82
C SER A 384 -26.46 21.95 -14.47
N CYS A 385 -27.80 21.88 -14.35
CA CYS A 385 -28.52 21.53 -13.12
C CYS A 385 -28.07 22.38 -11.91
N GLY A 386 -27.86 23.67 -12.12
CA GLY A 386 -27.40 24.59 -11.07
C GLY A 386 -25.90 24.46 -10.70
N LYS A 387 -25.10 23.63 -11.37
CA LYS A 387 -23.65 23.54 -11.14
C LYS A 387 -22.92 24.82 -11.50
N THR A 388 -23.36 25.52 -12.56
CA THR A 388 -22.86 26.85 -12.88
C THR A 388 -23.43 27.86 -11.89
N SER A 389 -22.56 28.58 -11.17
CA SER A 389 -22.99 29.49 -10.13
C SER A 389 -23.83 30.65 -10.68
N ALA A 390 -24.79 31.15 -9.87
CA ALA A 390 -25.59 32.32 -10.22
C ALA A 390 -24.73 33.56 -10.49
N SER A 391 -23.64 33.74 -9.75
CA SER A 391 -22.67 34.81 -9.97
C SER A 391 -22.04 34.75 -11.37
N ALA A 392 -21.59 33.54 -11.81
CA ALA A 392 -21.04 33.39 -13.15
C ALA A 392 -22.07 33.69 -14.24
N THR A 393 -23.30 33.14 -14.12
CA THR A 393 -24.37 33.37 -15.10
C THR A 393 -24.82 34.82 -15.15
N ASN A 394 -24.89 35.50 -14.01
CA ASN A 394 -25.23 36.93 -13.98
C ASN A 394 -24.13 37.80 -14.60
N ASN A 395 -22.87 37.49 -14.35
CA ASN A 395 -21.75 38.15 -15.03
C ASN A 395 -21.84 37.98 -16.55
N TRP A 396 -22.10 36.76 -17.04
CA TRP A 396 -22.22 36.51 -18.48
C TRP A 396 -23.45 37.21 -19.10
N LYS A 397 -24.60 37.28 -18.40
CA LYS A 397 -25.74 38.05 -18.81
C LYS A 397 -25.43 39.56 -18.95
N GLY A 398 -24.61 40.09 -18.02
CA GLY A 398 -24.18 41.50 -18.10
C GLY A 398 -23.30 41.80 -19.32
N GLN A 399 -22.71 40.78 -19.96
CA GLN A 399 -21.86 40.91 -21.17
C GLN A 399 -22.69 40.80 -22.48
N LEU A 400 -23.97 40.54 -22.40
CA LEU A 400 -24.86 40.54 -23.57
C LEU A 400 -25.10 41.95 -24.07
N LEU A 401 -25.37 42.10 -25.36
CA LEU A 401 -25.76 43.40 -25.93
C LEU A 401 -27.15 43.82 -25.46
N PRO A 402 -27.36 45.12 -25.25
CA PRO A 402 -28.73 45.64 -25.06
C PRO A 402 -29.49 45.58 -26.36
N LYS A 403 -30.80 45.54 -26.27
CA LYS A 403 -31.72 45.49 -27.44
C LYS A 403 -31.49 46.69 -28.37
N SER A 404 -31.22 47.87 -27.82
CA SER A 404 -30.92 49.09 -28.58
C SER A 404 -29.74 48.94 -29.53
N GLU A 405 -28.65 48.28 -29.09
CA GLU A 405 -27.47 48.05 -29.93
C GLU A 405 -27.74 47.04 -31.05
N LEU A 406 -28.60 46.03 -30.80
CA LEU A 406 -29.01 45.08 -31.86
C LEU A 406 -29.81 45.79 -32.97
N ILE A 407 -30.69 46.72 -32.58
CA ILE A 407 -31.44 47.53 -33.56
C ILE A 407 -30.46 48.35 -34.42
N MET A 408 -29.47 48.98 -33.83
CA MET A 408 -28.44 49.74 -34.56
C MET A 408 -27.61 48.88 -35.54
N LEU A 409 -27.50 47.58 -35.25
CA LEU A 409 -26.80 46.60 -36.10
C LEU A 409 -27.74 45.94 -37.13
N ASP A 410 -29.01 46.31 -37.16
CA ASP A 410 -30.09 45.71 -37.99
C ASP A 410 -30.24 44.19 -37.73
N ILE A 411 -30.07 43.78 -36.47
CA ILE A 411 -30.16 42.38 -36.05
C ILE A 411 -31.38 42.16 -35.15
N LYS A 412 -32.22 41.19 -35.51
CA LYS A 412 -33.36 40.78 -34.70
C LYS A 412 -32.93 40.08 -33.42
N SER A 413 -33.41 40.56 -32.24
CA SER A 413 -33.32 39.80 -30.99
C SER A 413 -34.02 38.45 -31.13
N ASN A 414 -33.55 37.41 -30.41
CA ASN A 414 -34.02 36.03 -30.49
C ASN A 414 -33.80 35.33 -31.85
N SER A 415 -33.07 35.97 -32.80
CA SER A 415 -32.67 35.34 -34.04
C SER A 415 -31.59 34.27 -33.76
N ILE A 416 -31.58 33.24 -34.61
CA ILE A 416 -30.54 32.20 -34.54
C ILE A 416 -29.27 32.72 -35.22
N GLN A 417 -28.18 32.73 -34.49
CA GLN A 417 -26.89 33.24 -34.98
C GLN A 417 -25.82 32.18 -34.79
N LYS A 418 -24.88 32.12 -35.75
CA LYS A 418 -23.73 31.22 -35.67
C LYS A 418 -22.62 31.83 -34.79
N VAL A 419 -22.25 31.14 -33.73
CA VAL A 419 -21.19 31.62 -32.80
C VAL A 419 -19.82 31.54 -33.47
N PRO A 420 -19.11 32.66 -33.58
CA PRO A 420 -17.75 32.67 -34.16
C PRO A 420 -16.83 31.68 -33.42
N PHE A 421 -15.86 31.10 -34.13
CA PHE A 421 -14.93 30.11 -33.63
C PHE A 421 -15.56 28.74 -33.24
N TRP A 422 -16.78 28.76 -32.66
CA TRP A 422 -17.46 27.53 -32.21
C TRP A 422 -18.27 26.85 -33.32
N GLY A 423 -18.77 27.64 -34.28
CA GLY A 423 -19.57 27.14 -35.38
C GLY A 423 -20.93 26.56 -34.96
N GLN A 424 -21.35 26.79 -33.72
CA GLN A 424 -22.62 26.33 -33.16
C GLN A 424 -23.66 27.45 -33.28
N ASP A 425 -24.92 27.07 -33.50
CA ASP A 425 -26.02 27.98 -33.54
C ASP A 425 -26.57 28.26 -32.14
N VAL A 426 -26.86 29.53 -31.88
CA VAL A 426 -27.43 29.98 -30.61
C VAL A 426 -28.49 31.03 -30.84
N GLU A 427 -29.51 31.03 -29.99
CA GLU A 427 -30.48 32.12 -29.92
C GLU A 427 -29.83 33.36 -29.30
N LEU A 428 -29.87 34.47 -30.02
CA LEU A 428 -29.27 35.72 -29.56
C LEU A 428 -30.16 36.35 -28.48
N LYS A 429 -29.66 36.39 -27.26
CA LYS A 429 -30.29 36.99 -26.08
C LYS A 429 -29.73 38.38 -25.82
N THR A 430 -30.56 39.26 -25.23
CA THR A 430 -30.18 40.59 -24.77
C THR A 430 -30.06 40.63 -23.25
N ARG A 431 -29.37 41.65 -22.73
CA ARG A 431 -29.20 41.84 -21.27
C ARG A 431 -30.42 42.51 -20.62
N ASP A 432 -31.28 43.11 -21.37
CA ASP A 432 -32.53 43.84 -21.04
C ASP A 432 -33.75 43.18 -21.69
#